data_d0259eb0b0a20bdc19b2c92648f1561b
#
_entry.id   d0259eb0b0a20bdc19b2c92648f1561b
#
_cell.length_a   1.000
_cell.length_b   1.000
_cell.length_c   1.000
_cell.angle_alpha   90.00
_cell.angle_beta   90.00
_cell.angle_gamma   90.00
#
_symmetry.space_group_name_H-M   'P 1'
#
loop_
_entity.id
_entity.type
_entity.pdbx_description
1 polymer ?
#
loop_
_entity_poly.entity_id
_entity_poly.type
_entity_poly.pdbx_seq_one_letter_code
_entity_poly.pdbx_strand_id
1 'polypeptide(L)'
;AVLGTVLDFGVAGNLEFFAIYSYTFQQQSLTQIQLSLVVICALLSIVVGVVIWLVIRGIVRPIERVAAASETLASGNLDMRVTVNRKDELGVLQQSFNTMADALNQKIDELEEASVFQKRFVSDVSHELRTPVTTMRMASDLLEMKKDGFDPSTKRTVELLAGQISRFQDMLADLLEISRYDAGYAALDLVETDLCEPIETAVDQVAGIAQAKRVPIHTYLPNVQVLTRIDSRRVIRIVRNLLANAVDFAEDRPIEVRVAANRKAVAISVRDYGVGIDEDKVAHVFDRFWRSDPSRSRVTGGTGLGLAIAMTDALLHHGT
;
A
#
# COMPACT_ATOMS: atom_id res chain seq x y z
N ALA A 1 45.78 -54.19 53.94
CA ALA A 1 44.94 -55.40 54.03
C ALA A 1 45.79 -56.52 54.54
N VAL A 2 45.25 -57.34 55.38
CA VAL A 2 45.88 -58.55 55.84
C VAL A 2 45.09 -59.75 55.23
N LEU A 3 45.75 -60.54 54.46
CA LEU A 3 45.21 -61.81 53.93
C LEU A 3 45.85 -62.92 54.75
N GLY A 4 45.03 -63.60 55.49
CA GLY A 4 45.47 -64.81 56.26
C GLY A 4 44.88 -66.06 55.65
N THR A 5 45.70 -67.09 55.51
CA THR A 5 45.24 -68.48 55.21
C THR A 5 45.86 -69.41 56.22
N VAL A 6 45.10 -70.45 56.56
CA VAL A 6 45.58 -71.54 57.43
C VAL A 6 46.01 -72.67 56.53
N LEU A 7 47.24 -73.05 56.63
CA LEU A 7 47.80 -74.22 55.93
C LEU A 7 47.88 -75.36 56.93
N ASP A 8 47.16 -76.43 56.65
CA ASP A 8 47.17 -77.65 57.46
C ASP A 8 48.33 -78.57 57.01
N PHE A 9 49.27 -78.84 57.93
CA PHE A 9 50.43 -79.69 57.69
C PHE A 9 50.30 -81.09 58.36
N GLY A 10 49.04 -81.46 58.59
CA GLY A 10 48.75 -82.82 59.14
C GLY A 10 49.34 -83.01 60.55
N VAL A 11 50.27 -83.97 60.76
CA VAL A 11 50.84 -84.33 62.10
C VAL A 11 51.68 -83.18 62.73
N ALA A 12 52.08 -82.20 61.93
CA ALA A 12 52.91 -81.04 62.40
C ALA A 12 52.13 -79.82 62.89
N GLY A 13 50.78 -79.83 62.80
CA GLY A 13 49.90 -78.72 63.27
C GLY A 13 49.60 -77.70 62.18
N ASN A 14 48.70 -76.78 62.51
CA ASN A 14 48.29 -75.74 61.63
C ASN A 14 49.27 -74.55 61.71
N LEU A 15 49.78 -74.11 60.57
CA LEU A 15 50.53 -72.87 60.42
C LEU A 15 49.67 -71.79 59.81
N GLU A 16 49.53 -70.67 60.52
CA GLU A 16 48.84 -69.49 59.97
C GLU A 16 49.84 -68.61 59.22
N PHE A 17 49.55 -68.39 57.95
CA PHE A 17 50.36 -67.54 57.09
C PHE A 17 49.63 -66.22 56.88
N PHE A 18 50.24 -65.09 57.33
CA PHE A 18 49.70 -63.75 57.14
C PHE A 18 50.57 -62.99 56.15
N ALA A 19 50.02 -62.69 55.01
CA ALA A 19 50.61 -61.75 54.08
C ALA A 19 50.09 -60.35 54.36
N ILE A 20 50.95 -59.45 54.79
CA ILE A 20 50.58 -57.99 55.05
C ILE A 20 50.95 -57.21 53.83
N TYR A 21 49.89 -56.73 53.12
CA TYR A 21 50.07 -55.80 52.01
C TYR A 21 49.85 -54.42 52.46
N SER A 22 50.83 -53.52 52.29
CA SER A 22 50.67 -52.06 52.50
C SER A 22 50.12 -51.44 51.29
N TYR A 23 48.88 -50.94 51.39
CA TYR A 23 48.20 -50.13 50.31
C TYR A 23 48.57 -48.64 50.35
N THR A 24 49.43 -48.25 51.25
CA THR A 24 49.76 -46.81 51.43
C THR A 24 50.38 -46.20 50.23
N PHE A 25 51.26 -46.88 49.52
CA PHE A 25 51.90 -46.42 48.29
C PHE A 25 50.89 -46.32 47.15
N GLN A 26 50.00 -47.28 47.00
CA GLN A 26 48.94 -47.23 45.96
C GLN A 26 47.92 -46.17 46.25
N GLN A 27 47.53 -45.97 47.52
CA GLN A 27 46.63 -44.89 47.90
C GLN A 27 47.23 -43.47 47.64
N GLN A 28 48.52 -43.28 47.96
CA GLN A 28 49.22 -42.03 47.67
C GLN A 28 49.31 -41.73 46.16
N SER A 29 49.63 -42.81 45.36
CA SER A 29 49.66 -42.65 43.91
C SER A 29 48.29 -42.33 43.32
N LEU A 30 47.21 -42.97 43.80
CA LEU A 30 45.83 -42.68 43.40
C LEU A 30 45.43 -41.27 43.77
N THR A 31 45.78 -40.78 44.98
CA THR A 31 45.47 -39.38 45.41
C THR A 31 46.22 -38.34 44.57
N GLN A 32 47.50 -38.63 44.21
CA GLN A 32 48.26 -37.73 43.31
C GLN A 32 47.67 -37.72 41.90
N ILE A 33 47.24 -38.85 41.35
CA ILE A 33 46.56 -38.91 40.03
C ILE A 33 45.22 -38.14 40.09
N GLN A 34 44.42 -38.35 41.13
CA GLN A 34 43.16 -37.62 41.31
C GLN A 34 43.38 -36.11 41.40
N LEU A 35 44.35 -35.66 42.21
CA LEU A 35 44.68 -34.24 42.34
C LEU A 35 45.16 -33.65 41.01
N SER A 36 46.04 -34.37 40.28
CA SER A 36 46.53 -33.96 38.96
C SER A 36 45.39 -33.84 37.96
N LEU A 37 44.44 -34.79 37.95
CA LEU A 37 43.27 -34.77 37.08
C LEU A 37 42.36 -33.59 37.39
N VAL A 38 42.10 -33.30 38.66
CA VAL A 38 41.29 -32.14 39.09
C VAL A 38 41.97 -30.84 38.66
N VAL A 39 43.27 -30.68 38.83
CA VAL A 39 44.02 -29.49 38.40
C VAL A 39 43.98 -29.32 36.89
N ILE A 40 44.18 -30.39 36.12
CA ILE A 40 44.10 -30.35 34.67
C ILE A 40 42.69 -29.97 34.20
N CYS A 41 41.63 -30.55 34.76
CA CYS A 41 40.25 -30.23 34.45
C CYS A 41 39.94 -28.76 34.79
N ALA A 42 40.41 -28.24 35.93
CA ALA A 42 40.23 -26.88 36.33
C ALA A 42 40.91 -25.87 35.33
N LEU A 43 42.16 -26.17 34.96
CA LEU A 43 42.89 -25.39 33.97
C LEU A 43 42.20 -25.39 32.60
N LEU A 44 41.77 -26.58 32.15
CA LEU A 44 41.05 -26.71 30.89
C LEU A 44 39.73 -25.91 30.90
N SER A 45 38.97 -25.97 32.00
CA SER A 45 37.74 -25.20 32.16
C SER A 45 37.99 -23.69 32.11
N ILE A 46 39.06 -23.22 32.71
CA ILE A 46 39.44 -21.80 32.63
C ILE A 46 39.78 -21.41 31.18
N VAL A 47 40.58 -22.23 30.48
CA VAL A 47 40.95 -21.96 29.08
C VAL A 47 39.70 -21.92 28.19
N VAL A 48 38.80 -22.87 28.31
CA VAL A 48 37.54 -22.90 27.58
C VAL A 48 36.69 -21.68 27.90
N GLY A 49 36.58 -21.29 29.17
CA GLY A 49 35.86 -20.10 29.60
C GLY A 49 36.42 -18.80 28.98
N VAL A 50 37.74 -18.69 28.94
CA VAL A 50 38.42 -17.55 28.31
C VAL A 50 38.17 -17.52 26.80
N VAL A 51 38.26 -18.67 26.11
CA VAL A 51 37.98 -18.76 24.68
C VAL A 51 36.54 -18.36 24.36
N ILE A 52 35.57 -18.92 25.12
CA ILE A 52 34.15 -18.56 24.95
C ILE A 52 33.95 -17.05 25.17
N TRP A 53 34.54 -16.48 26.22
CA TRP A 53 34.43 -15.05 26.49
C TRP A 53 35.02 -14.19 25.35
N LEU A 54 36.17 -14.59 24.78
CA LEU A 54 36.77 -13.91 23.62
C LEU A 54 35.90 -13.99 22.37
N VAL A 55 35.30 -15.15 22.10
CA VAL A 55 34.38 -15.36 20.95
C VAL A 55 33.12 -14.50 21.11
N ILE A 56 32.48 -14.53 22.30
CA ILE A 56 31.30 -13.71 22.54
C ILE A 56 31.63 -12.22 22.37
N ARG A 57 32.70 -11.74 22.96
CA ARG A 57 33.09 -10.34 22.89
C ARG A 57 33.61 -9.92 21.51
N GLY A 58 34.30 -10.81 20.82
CA GLY A 58 34.95 -10.53 19.54
C GLY A 58 34.05 -10.72 18.32
N ILE A 59 33.08 -11.62 18.38
CA ILE A 59 32.28 -12.00 17.22
C ILE A 59 30.78 -11.79 17.49
N VAL A 60 30.25 -12.37 18.56
CA VAL A 60 28.79 -12.39 18.78
C VAL A 60 28.25 -10.97 19.01
N ARG A 61 28.81 -10.21 19.94
CA ARG A 61 28.34 -8.86 20.27
C ARG A 61 28.34 -7.88 19.11
N PRO A 62 29.38 -7.80 18.25
CA PRO A 62 29.34 -6.95 17.06
C PRO A 62 28.23 -7.34 16.08
N ILE A 63 27.96 -8.62 15.88
CA ILE A 63 26.88 -9.11 15.02
C ILE A 63 25.51 -8.73 15.60
N GLU A 64 25.32 -8.92 16.91
CA GLU A 64 24.09 -8.51 17.61
C GLU A 64 23.83 -6.99 17.47
N ARG A 65 24.87 -6.18 17.51
CA ARG A 65 24.73 -4.71 17.29
C ARG A 65 24.26 -4.38 15.89
N VAL A 66 24.81 -5.04 14.87
CA VAL A 66 24.37 -4.83 13.47
C VAL A 66 22.94 -5.32 13.30
N ALA A 67 22.58 -6.44 13.89
CA ALA A 67 21.21 -6.98 13.84
C ALA A 67 20.19 -6.02 14.51
N ALA A 68 20.50 -5.53 15.71
CA ALA A 68 19.65 -4.57 16.42
C ALA A 68 19.55 -3.22 15.67
N ALA A 69 20.66 -2.76 15.05
CA ALA A 69 20.64 -1.57 14.22
C ALA A 69 19.78 -1.76 12.96
N SER A 70 19.81 -2.97 12.36
CA SER A 70 18.96 -3.32 11.21
C SER A 70 17.48 -3.32 11.56
N GLU A 71 17.12 -3.83 12.74
CA GLU A 71 15.74 -3.82 13.24
C GLU A 71 15.27 -2.38 13.52
N THR A 72 16.13 -1.55 14.10
CA THR A 72 15.86 -0.13 14.35
C THR A 72 15.68 0.64 13.04
N LEU A 73 16.52 0.37 12.02
CA LEU A 73 16.41 0.94 10.69
C LEU A 73 15.09 0.52 10.01
N ALA A 74 14.75 -0.76 10.10
CA ALA A 74 13.49 -1.29 9.54
C ALA A 74 12.23 -0.72 10.22
N SER A 75 12.33 -0.31 11.49
CA SER A 75 11.24 0.37 12.21
C SER A 75 11.07 1.85 11.85
N GLY A 76 11.90 2.38 10.92
CA GLY A 76 11.80 3.74 10.41
C GLY A 76 12.80 4.75 10.98
N ASN A 77 13.70 4.34 11.87
CA ASN A 77 14.77 5.22 12.33
C ASN A 77 15.98 5.15 11.37
N LEU A 78 15.93 5.99 10.36
CA LEU A 78 16.90 6.02 9.27
C LEU A 78 18.28 6.58 9.65
N ASP A 79 18.37 7.29 10.78
CA ASP A 79 19.63 7.90 11.26
C ASP A 79 20.51 6.91 12.03
N MET A 80 20.02 5.69 12.28
CA MET A 80 20.77 4.68 13.02
C MET A 80 22.03 4.27 12.26
N ARG A 81 23.19 4.37 12.94
CA ARG A 81 24.51 3.94 12.42
C ARG A 81 25.21 3.06 13.44
N VAL A 82 25.99 2.12 12.93
CA VAL A 82 26.84 1.23 13.74
C VAL A 82 28.24 1.81 13.79
N THR A 83 28.83 1.86 15.01
CA THR A 83 30.20 2.35 15.19
C THR A 83 31.21 1.36 14.60
N VAL A 84 32.00 1.82 13.65
CA VAL A 84 33.06 1.02 12.99
C VAL A 84 34.38 1.21 13.74
N ASN A 85 34.71 0.22 14.58
CA ASN A 85 35.97 0.26 15.41
C ASN A 85 36.96 -0.84 15.04
N ARG A 86 36.76 -1.53 13.90
CA ARG A 86 37.54 -2.70 13.49
C ARG A 86 38.00 -2.58 12.05
N LYS A 87 39.10 -3.28 11.74
CA LYS A 87 39.69 -3.35 10.39
C LYS A 87 39.59 -4.76 9.76
N ASP A 88 38.84 -5.65 10.39
CA ASP A 88 38.59 -7.01 9.95
C ASP A 88 37.27 -7.12 9.15
N GLU A 89 36.86 -8.34 8.82
CA GLU A 89 35.65 -8.65 8.05
C GLU A 89 34.38 -8.12 8.75
N LEU A 90 34.39 -8.08 10.08
CA LEU A 90 33.30 -7.48 10.86
C LEU A 90 33.27 -5.95 10.75
N GLY A 91 34.44 -5.32 10.63
CA GLY A 91 34.54 -3.88 10.33
C GLY A 91 33.99 -3.57 8.93
N VAL A 92 34.28 -4.40 7.94
CA VAL A 92 33.72 -4.29 6.58
C VAL A 92 32.21 -4.44 6.61
N LEU A 93 31.67 -5.40 7.37
CA LEU A 93 30.23 -5.59 7.55
C LEU A 93 29.57 -4.32 8.14
N GLN A 94 30.15 -3.77 9.21
CA GLN A 94 29.66 -2.55 9.84
C GLN A 94 29.66 -1.36 8.87
N GLN A 95 30.72 -1.19 8.09
CA GLN A 95 30.84 -0.14 7.09
C GLN A 95 29.82 -0.32 5.97
N SER A 96 29.65 -1.56 5.48
CA SER A 96 28.65 -1.87 4.44
C SER A 96 27.23 -1.60 4.90
N PHE A 97 26.92 -1.92 6.18
CA PHE A 97 25.64 -1.57 6.78
C PHE A 97 25.40 -0.05 6.78
N ASN A 98 26.39 0.74 7.23
CA ASN A 98 26.27 2.20 7.24
C ASN A 98 26.09 2.77 5.83
N THR A 99 26.88 2.27 4.85
CA THR A 99 26.74 2.68 3.44
C THR A 99 25.35 2.36 2.88
N MET A 100 24.80 1.20 3.22
CA MET A 100 23.43 0.82 2.84
C MET A 100 22.40 1.76 3.49
N ALA A 101 22.56 2.08 4.77
CA ALA A 101 21.68 3.00 5.49
C ALA A 101 21.74 4.42 4.90
N ASP A 102 22.93 4.91 4.51
CA ASP A 102 23.10 6.20 3.84
C ASP A 102 22.40 6.22 2.47
N ALA A 103 22.60 5.17 1.67
CA ALA A 103 21.95 5.04 0.37
C ALA A 103 20.42 4.96 0.47
N LEU A 104 19.90 4.27 1.49
CA LEU A 104 18.46 4.18 1.73
C LEU A 104 17.89 5.55 2.12
N ASN A 105 18.56 6.26 3.03
CA ASN A 105 18.14 7.60 3.45
C ASN A 105 18.11 8.56 2.26
N GLN A 106 19.17 8.58 1.47
CA GLN A 106 19.22 9.38 0.24
C GLN A 106 18.07 9.06 -0.72
N LYS A 107 17.73 7.77 -0.90
CA LYS A 107 16.63 7.40 -1.78
C LYS A 107 15.26 7.82 -1.25
N ILE A 108 15.08 7.83 0.06
CA ILE A 108 13.85 8.34 0.68
C ILE A 108 13.76 9.86 0.47
N ASP A 109 14.83 10.60 0.71
CA ASP A 109 14.88 12.05 0.48
C ASP A 109 14.57 12.39 -0.99
N GLU A 110 15.19 11.69 -1.96
CA GLU A 110 14.91 11.85 -3.40
C GLU A 110 13.42 11.59 -3.74
N LEU A 111 12.81 10.56 -3.11
CA LEU A 111 11.38 10.25 -3.31
C LEU A 111 10.48 11.32 -2.69
N GLU A 112 10.81 11.85 -1.53
CA GLU A 112 10.08 12.93 -0.88
C GLU A 112 10.17 14.22 -1.71
N GLU A 113 11.33 14.59 -2.19
CA GLU A 113 11.52 15.75 -3.08
C GLU A 113 10.73 15.60 -4.37
N ALA A 114 10.78 14.42 -5.01
CA ALA A 114 10.00 14.12 -6.21
C ALA A 114 8.50 14.21 -5.95
N SER A 115 8.03 13.70 -4.80
CA SER A 115 6.63 13.80 -4.38
C SER A 115 6.21 15.26 -4.18
N VAL A 116 7.01 16.06 -3.48
CA VAL A 116 6.74 17.50 -3.27
C VAL A 116 6.74 18.26 -4.60
N PHE A 117 7.69 17.98 -5.49
CA PHE A 117 7.73 18.57 -6.83
C PHE A 117 6.47 18.22 -7.64
N GLN A 118 6.10 16.94 -7.69
CA GLN A 118 4.89 16.49 -8.39
C GLN A 118 3.64 17.19 -7.87
N LYS A 119 3.54 17.32 -6.54
CA LYS A 119 2.45 18.02 -5.87
C LYS A 119 2.33 19.49 -6.31
N ARG A 120 3.43 20.22 -6.27
CA ARG A 120 3.47 21.63 -6.71
C ARG A 120 3.13 21.75 -8.19
N PHE A 121 3.74 20.92 -9.03
CA PHE A 121 3.50 20.90 -10.47
C PHE A 121 2.01 20.76 -10.80
N VAL A 122 1.32 19.79 -10.18
CA VAL A 122 -0.13 19.58 -10.39
C VAL A 122 -0.94 20.80 -9.98
N SER A 123 -0.59 21.43 -8.86
CA SER A 123 -1.27 22.65 -8.40
C SER A 123 -1.07 23.81 -9.37
N ASP A 124 0.18 24.07 -9.75
CA ASP A 124 0.56 25.21 -10.59
C ASP A 124 -0.03 25.07 -12.00
N VAL A 125 0.10 23.88 -12.61
CA VAL A 125 -0.51 23.60 -13.91
C VAL A 125 -2.03 23.75 -13.86
N SER A 126 -2.67 23.34 -12.73
CA SER A 126 -4.11 23.50 -12.55
C SER A 126 -4.54 24.97 -12.62
N HIS A 127 -3.78 25.84 -11.96
CA HIS A 127 -4.06 27.28 -11.95
C HIS A 127 -3.75 27.93 -13.30
N GLU A 128 -2.61 27.62 -13.88
CA GLU A 128 -2.16 28.20 -15.16
C GLU A 128 -3.03 27.78 -16.35
N LEU A 129 -3.61 26.58 -16.33
CA LEU A 129 -4.51 26.14 -17.39
C LEU A 129 -5.96 26.62 -17.20
N ARG A 130 -6.41 26.85 -15.97
CA ARG A 130 -7.77 27.31 -15.70
C ARG A 130 -8.03 28.68 -16.32
N THR A 131 -7.10 29.62 -16.20
CA THR A 131 -7.22 31.00 -16.68
C THR A 131 -7.43 31.08 -18.19
N PRO A 132 -6.57 30.51 -19.07
CA PRO A 132 -6.79 30.60 -20.53
C PRO A 132 -8.05 29.85 -20.97
N VAL A 133 -8.40 28.75 -20.33
CA VAL A 133 -9.61 27.99 -20.67
C VAL A 133 -10.86 28.77 -20.29
N THR A 134 -10.87 29.45 -19.14
CA THR A 134 -11.96 30.34 -18.74
C THR A 134 -12.12 31.53 -19.74
N THR A 135 -11.01 32.09 -20.20
CA THR A 135 -11.03 33.15 -21.21
C THR A 135 -11.59 32.65 -22.54
N MET A 136 -11.17 31.47 -23.01
CA MET A 136 -11.74 30.86 -24.22
C MET A 136 -13.24 30.57 -24.06
N ARG A 137 -13.68 30.13 -22.90
CA ARG A 137 -15.10 29.92 -22.60
C ARG A 137 -15.88 31.22 -22.68
N MET A 138 -15.41 32.29 -22.04
CA MET A 138 -16.06 33.59 -22.08
C MET A 138 -16.17 34.14 -23.52
N ALA A 139 -15.12 33.99 -24.32
CA ALA A 139 -15.14 34.38 -25.73
C ALA A 139 -16.15 33.56 -26.54
N SER A 140 -16.22 32.25 -26.29
CA SER A 140 -17.19 31.36 -26.92
C SER A 140 -18.62 31.69 -26.54
N ASP A 141 -18.89 31.98 -25.26
CA ASP A 141 -20.21 32.36 -24.77
C ASP A 141 -20.67 33.70 -25.41
N LEU A 142 -19.76 34.67 -25.59
CA LEU A 142 -20.06 35.92 -26.31
C LEU A 142 -20.43 35.69 -27.78
N LEU A 143 -19.74 34.77 -28.48
CA LEU A 143 -20.08 34.38 -29.84
C LEU A 143 -21.44 33.68 -29.89
N GLU A 144 -21.72 32.79 -28.92
CA GLU A 144 -22.99 32.09 -28.84
C GLU A 144 -24.17 33.01 -28.57
N MET A 145 -24.01 34.08 -27.77
CA MET A 145 -25.03 35.12 -27.56
C MET A 145 -25.36 35.87 -28.85
N LYS A 146 -24.42 35.98 -29.80
CA LYS A 146 -24.59 36.66 -31.08
C LYS A 146 -24.95 35.72 -32.24
N LYS A 147 -25.15 34.43 -31.98
CA LYS A 147 -25.31 33.41 -33.02
C LYS A 147 -26.46 33.61 -33.98
N ASP A 148 -27.52 34.27 -33.55
CA ASP A 148 -28.70 34.53 -34.40
C ASP A 148 -28.44 35.57 -35.51
N GLY A 149 -27.36 36.37 -35.39
CA GLY A 149 -26.90 37.29 -36.43
C GLY A 149 -25.92 36.68 -37.44
N PHE A 150 -25.52 35.41 -37.28
CA PHE A 150 -24.59 34.77 -38.18
C PHE A 150 -25.30 33.96 -39.28
N ASP A 151 -24.59 33.75 -40.40
CA ASP A 151 -25.02 32.83 -41.42
C ASP A 151 -25.01 31.35 -40.87
N PRO A 152 -25.77 30.44 -41.50
CA PRO A 152 -25.90 29.04 -40.98
C PRO A 152 -24.58 28.30 -40.80
N SER A 153 -23.58 28.57 -41.64
CA SER A 153 -22.24 27.94 -41.58
C SER A 153 -21.47 28.44 -40.35
N THR A 154 -21.43 29.76 -40.15
CA THR A 154 -20.78 30.39 -38.99
C THR A 154 -21.47 29.99 -37.68
N LYS A 155 -22.82 29.98 -37.66
CA LYS A 155 -23.60 29.52 -36.50
C LYS A 155 -23.21 28.12 -36.08
N ARG A 156 -23.13 27.17 -37.05
CA ARG A 156 -22.72 25.80 -36.82
C ARG A 156 -21.28 25.69 -36.29
N THR A 157 -20.38 26.54 -36.82
CA THR A 157 -18.98 26.60 -36.38
C THR A 157 -18.85 27.07 -34.93
N VAL A 158 -19.61 28.10 -34.54
CA VAL A 158 -19.66 28.60 -33.17
C VAL A 158 -20.18 27.55 -32.20
N GLU A 159 -21.27 26.85 -32.54
CA GLU A 159 -21.81 25.75 -31.72
C GLU A 159 -20.80 24.60 -31.54
N LEU A 160 -20.09 24.24 -32.60
CA LEU A 160 -19.02 23.22 -32.51
C LEU A 160 -17.86 23.67 -31.63
N LEU A 161 -17.43 24.95 -31.76
CA LEU A 161 -16.38 25.54 -30.95
C LEU A 161 -16.75 25.54 -29.46
N ALA A 162 -17.95 26.02 -29.13
CA ALA A 162 -18.48 26.06 -27.77
C ALA A 162 -18.49 24.66 -27.15
N GLY A 163 -18.97 23.68 -27.92
CA GLY A 163 -18.97 22.28 -27.50
C GLY A 163 -17.56 21.71 -27.26
N GLN A 164 -16.57 22.07 -28.09
CA GLN A 164 -15.18 21.60 -27.90
C GLN A 164 -14.51 22.27 -26.69
N ILE A 165 -14.74 23.55 -26.45
CA ILE A 165 -14.21 24.25 -25.27
C ILE A 165 -14.80 23.67 -23.99
N SER A 166 -16.11 23.39 -23.93
CA SER A 166 -16.75 22.74 -22.80
C SER A 166 -16.13 21.37 -22.51
N ARG A 167 -15.98 20.54 -23.54
CA ARG A 167 -15.34 19.22 -23.41
C ARG A 167 -13.90 19.30 -22.91
N PHE A 168 -13.14 20.28 -23.40
CA PHE A 168 -11.76 20.49 -22.96
C PHE A 168 -11.71 20.90 -21.49
N GLN A 169 -12.63 21.76 -21.03
CA GLN A 169 -12.75 22.13 -19.61
C GLN A 169 -13.02 20.92 -18.72
N ASP A 170 -14.00 20.10 -19.11
CA ASP A 170 -14.36 18.89 -18.36
C ASP A 170 -13.20 17.92 -18.29
N MET A 171 -12.52 17.66 -19.43
CA MET A 171 -11.34 16.79 -19.49
C MET A 171 -10.20 17.31 -18.61
N LEU A 172 -9.94 18.62 -18.64
CA LEU A 172 -8.90 19.25 -17.82
C LEU A 172 -9.24 19.13 -16.33
N ALA A 173 -10.49 19.39 -15.94
CA ALA A 173 -10.94 19.25 -14.57
C ALA A 173 -10.77 17.79 -14.06
N ASP A 174 -11.16 16.82 -14.88
CA ASP A 174 -11.02 15.40 -14.61
C ASP A 174 -9.56 14.98 -14.44
N LEU A 175 -8.68 15.42 -15.36
CA LEU A 175 -7.25 15.11 -15.30
C LEU A 175 -6.58 15.69 -14.04
N LEU A 176 -6.92 16.92 -13.70
CA LEU A 176 -6.38 17.60 -12.52
C LEU A 176 -6.87 16.94 -11.23
N GLU A 177 -8.09 16.45 -11.20
CA GLU A 177 -8.64 15.72 -10.04
C GLU A 177 -7.92 14.38 -9.84
N ILE A 178 -7.73 13.61 -10.90
CA ILE A 178 -6.95 12.37 -10.85
C ILE A 178 -5.51 12.64 -10.40
N SER A 179 -4.88 13.68 -10.94
CA SER A 179 -3.52 14.06 -10.56
C SER A 179 -3.41 14.47 -9.08
N ARG A 180 -4.44 15.14 -8.53
CA ARG A 180 -4.50 15.45 -7.09
C ARG A 180 -4.63 14.20 -6.23
N TYR A 181 -5.40 13.22 -6.69
CA TYR A 181 -5.51 11.93 -6.01
C TYR A 181 -4.16 11.21 -5.97
N ASP A 182 -3.49 11.08 -7.14
CA ASP A 182 -2.18 10.42 -7.23
C ASP A 182 -1.12 11.11 -6.37
N ALA A 183 -1.22 12.43 -6.22
CA ALA A 183 -0.36 13.22 -5.35
C ALA A 183 -0.72 13.13 -3.85
N GLY A 184 -1.80 12.40 -3.47
CA GLY A 184 -2.25 12.25 -2.09
C GLY A 184 -2.95 13.46 -1.49
N TYR A 185 -3.45 14.40 -2.33
CA TYR A 185 -4.17 15.60 -1.87
C TYR A 185 -5.70 15.47 -1.83
N ALA A 186 -6.23 14.32 -2.24
CA ALA A 186 -7.66 14.11 -2.23
C ALA A 186 -8.15 13.90 -0.79
N ALA A 187 -8.52 14.98 -0.10
CA ALA A 187 -9.22 14.91 1.17
C ALA A 187 -10.73 14.79 0.94
N LEU A 188 -11.42 14.03 1.79
CA LEU A 188 -12.86 13.95 1.83
C LEU A 188 -13.41 14.98 2.82
N ASP A 189 -14.47 15.68 2.42
CA ASP A 189 -15.29 16.50 3.29
C ASP A 189 -16.48 15.65 3.78
N LEU A 190 -16.21 14.82 4.80
CA LEU A 190 -17.18 13.83 5.30
C LEU A 190 -18.22 14.49 6.20
N VAL A 191 -19.45 14.58 5.71
CA VAL A 191 -20.61 15.09 6.44
C VAL A 191 -21.64 13.96 6.58
N GLU A 192 -22.32 13.89 7.72
CA GLU A 192 -23.45 12.98 7.90
C GLU A 192 -24.61 13.44 7.01
N THR A 193 -24.94 12.63 6.01
CA THR A 193 -25.90 12.98 4.95
C THR A 193 -26.78 11.76 4.64
N ASP A 194 -28.02 12.01 4.29
CA ASP A 194 -28.86 10.95 3.71
C ASP A 194 -28.38 10.62 2.30
N LEU A 195 -27.94 9.38 2.10
CA LEU A 195 -27.37 8.91 0.83
C LEU A 195 -28.35 9.07 -0.35
N CYS A 196 -29.65 9.10 -0.10
CA CYS A 196 -30.65 9.27 -1.16
C CYS A 196 -30.58 10.66 -1.83
N GLU A 197 -30.30 11.72 -1.08
CA GLU A 197 -30.25 13.09 -1.60
C GLU A 197 -29.18 13.31 -2.72
N PRO A 198 -27.91 12.91 -2.55
CA PRO A 198 -26.91 13.03 -3.61
C PRO A 198 -27.22 12.14 -4.82
N ILE A 199 -27.90 10.99 -4.63
CA ILE A 199 -28.30 10.11 -5.74
C ILE A 199 -29.40 10.76 -6.56
N GLU A 200 -30.43 11.30 -5.93
CA GLU A 200 -31.52 12.05 -6.61
C GLU A 200 -30.94 13.23 -7.38
N THR A 201 -30.05 13.99 -6.76
CA THR A 201 -29.35 15.10 -7.42
C THR A 201 -28.59 14.65 -8.67
N ALA A 202 -27.90 13.51 -8.61
CA ALA A 202 -27.18 12.97 -9.76
C ALA A 202 -28.12 12.52 -10.88
N VAL A 203 -29.24 11.91 -10.54
CA VAL A 203 -30.29 11.52 -11.50
C VAL A 203 -30.86 12.73 -12.20
N ASP A 204 -31.19 13.80 -11.46
CA ASP A 204 -31.73 15.04 -12.00
C ASP A 204 -30.75 15.70 -12.97
N GLN A 205 -29.45 15.69 -12.66
CA GLN A 205 -28.41 16.24 -13.54
C GLN A 205 -28.31 15.50 -14.90
N VAL A 206 -28.66 14.22 -14.95
CA VAL A 206 -28.59 13.39 -16.17
C VAL A 206 -29.93 13.29 -16.87
N ALA A 207 -31.04 13.65 -16.22
CA ALA A 207 -32.41 13.50 -16.73
C ALA A 207 -32.61 14.14 -18.11
N GLY A 208 -32.09 15.34 -18.34
CA GLY A 208 -32.21 16.03 -19.64
C GLY A 208 -31.54 15.27 -20.79
N ILE A 209 -30.35 14.69 -20.54
CA ILE A 209 -29.62 13.90 -21.55
C ILE A 209 -30.33 12.56 -21.78
N ALA A 210 -30.80 11.91 -20.72
CA ALA A 210 -31.54 10.65 -20.78
C ALA A 210 -32.86 10.83 -21.57
N GLN A 211 -33.59 11.93 -21.33
CA GLN A 211 -34.82 12.25 -22.06
C GLN A 211 -34.54 12.52 -23.55
N ALA A 212 -33.49 13.25 -23.89
CA ALA A 212 -33.11 13.50 -25.29
C ALA A 212 -32.77 12.21 -26.03
N LYS A 213 -32.22 11.21 -25.33
CA LYS A 213 -31.90 9.87 -25.86
C LYS A 213 -33.01 8.84 -25.64
N ARG A 214 -34.17 9.24 -25.12
CA ARG A 214 -35.34 8.37 -24.84
C ARG A 214 -35.04 7.20 -23.89
N VAL A 215 -34.07 7.36 -22.98
CA VAL A 215 -33.66 6.35 -22.01
C VAL A 215 -34.37 6.62 -20.69
N PRO A 216 -35.32 5.78 -20.23
CA PRO A 216 -35.96 5.95 -18.93
C PRO A 216 -35.03 5.56 -17.80
N ILE A 217 -35.00 6.36 -16.72
CA ILE A 217 -34.24 6.06 -15.50
C ILE A 217 -35.25 5.73 -14.40
N HIS A 218 -35.12 4.54 -13.79
CA HIS A 218 -35.92 4.08 -12.67
C HIS A 218 -35.09 4.05 -11.40
N THR A 219 -35.55 4.76 -10.36
CA THR A 219 -34.88 4.82 -9.05
C THR A 219 -35.62 3.94 -8.04
N TYR A 220 -34.89 3.10 -7.34
CA TYR A 220 -35.36 2.22 -6.26
C TYR A 220 -34.60 2.59 -4.98
N LEU A 221 -35.08 3.61 -4.29
CA LEU A 221 -34.50 4.11 -3.04
C LEU A 221 -35.23 3.55 -1.84
N PRO A 222 -34.56 3.33 -0.70
CA PRO A 222 -35.20 2.95 0.55
C PRO A 222 -36.23 4.01 1.01
N ASN A 223 -37.34 3.58 1.60
CA ASN A 223 -38.33 4.49 2.20
C ASN A 223 -37.89 5.07 3.56
N VAL A 224 -36.68 4.72 4.02
CA VAL A 224 -36.08 5.20 5.25
C VAL A 224 -34.78 5.93 4.94
N GLN A 225 -34.47 6.95 5.73
CA GLN A 225 -33.23 7.68 5.59
C GLN A 225 -32.01 6.76 5.77
N VAL A 226 -31.05 6.85 4.88
CA VAL A 226 -29.79 6.12 4.92
C VAL A 226 -28.68 7.09 5.32
N LEU A 227 -28.62 7.45 6.62
CA LEU A 227 -27.62 8.35 7.14
C LEU A 227 -26.23 7.69 7.11
N THR A 228 -25.28 8.36 6.46
CA THR A 228 -23.90 7.90 6.38
C THR A 228 -22.94 9.09 6.24
N ARG A 229 -21.68 8.92 6.65
CA ARG A 229 -20.64 9.95 6.53
C ARG A 229 -20.00 9.89 5.16
N ILE A 230 -20.35 10.82 4.30
CA ILE A 230 -19.89 10.89 2.90
C ILE A 230 -19.52 12.33 2.50
N ASP A 231 -18.71 12.45 1.46
CA ASP A 231 -18.59 13.68 0.68
C ASP A 231 -19.65 13.65 -0.44
N SER A 232 -20.76 14.36 -0.22
CA SER A 232 -21.92 14.38 -1.13
C SER A 232 -21.55 14.77 -2.55
N ARG A 233 -20.61 15.71 -2.73
CA ARG A 233 -20.17 16.16 -4.07
C ARG A 233 -19.49 15.04 -4.84
N ARG A 234 -18.68 14.22 -4.15
CA ARG A 234 -18.01 13.06 -4.76
C ARG A 234 -18.99 11.92 -5.04
N VAL A 235 -19.94 11.67 -4.16
CA VAL A 235 -20.99 10.66 -4.40
C VAL A 235 -21.87 11.07 -5.60
N ILE A 236 -22.28 12.35 -5.71
CA ILE A 236 -22.97 12.86 -6.89
C ILE A 236 -22.15 12.59 -8.15
N ARG A 237 -20.85 12.86 -8.13
CA ARG A 237 -19.95 12.64 -9.27
C ARG A 237 -19.83 11.17 -9.65
N ILE A 238 -19.72 10.26 -8.67
CA ILE A 238 -19.71 8.80 -8.91
C ILE A 238 -20.97 8.40 -9.67
N VAL A 239 -22.13 8.72 -9.10
CA VAL A 239 -23.41 8.29 -9.67
C VAL A 239 -23.65 8.95 -11.04
N ARG A 240 -23.33 10.23 -11.20
CA ARG A 240 -23.42 10.93 -12.47
C ARG A 240 -22.54 10.29 -13.55
N ASN A 241 -21.29 9.92 -13.24
CA ASN A 241 -20.40 9.27 -14.20
C ASN A 241 -20.90 7.88 -14.61
N LEU A 242 -21.42 7.11 -13.66
CA LEU A 242 -22.06 5.82 -13.96
C LEU A 242 -23.30 5.99 -14.82
N LEU A 243 -24.18 6.94 -14.48
CA LEU A 243 -25.42 7.22 -15.23
C LEU A 243 -25.12 7.75 -16.64
N ALA A 244 -24.16 8.68 -16.79
CA ALA A 244 -23.79 9.20 -18.09
C ALA A 244 -23.29 8.08 -19.02
N ASN A 245 -22.45 7.18 -18.48
CA ASN A 245 -22.00 6.00 -19.22
C ASN A 245 -23.18 5.07 -19.57
N ALA A 246 -24.04 4.79 -18.61
CA ALA A 246 -25.23 3.94 -18.84
C ALA A 246 -26.15 4.55 -19.94
N VAL A 247 -26.40 5.86 -19.92
CA VAL A 247 -27.22 6.56 -20.95
C VAL A 247 -26.55 6.52 -22.34
N ASP A 248 -25.21 6.55 -22.40
CA ASP A 248 -24.48 6.49 -23.68
C ASP A 248 -24.59 5.12 -24.35
N PHE A 249 -24.77 4.04 -23.58
CA PHE A 249 -24.79 2.66 -24.07
C PHE A 249 -26.13 1.93 -23.92
N ALA A 250 -27.16 2.57 -23.37
CA ALA A 250 -28.47 1.97 -23.06
C ALA A 250 -29.28 1.53 -24.28
N GLU A 251 -29.08 2.11 -25.48
CA GLU A 251 -29.84 1.80 -26.71
C GLU A 251 -31.36 1.84 -26.49
N ASP A 252 -31.88 2.95 -25.98
CA ASP A 252 -33.30 3.19 -25.64
C ASP A 252 -33.89 2.27 -24.55
N ARG A 253 -33.05 1.47 -23.87
CA ARG A 253 -33.45 0.57 -22.77
C ARG A 253 -33.37 1.29 -21.41
N PRO A 254 -34.16 0.82 -20.42
CA PRO A 254 -34.18 1.48 -19.11
C PRO A 254 -32.86 1.32 -18.35
N ILE A 255 -32.60 2.31 -17.47
CA ILE A 255 -31.54 2.25 -16.48
C ILE A 255 -32.16 2.16 -15.10
N GLU A 256 -31.65 1.28 -14.25
CA GLU A 256 -32.07 1.13 -12.87
C GLU A 256 -31.00 1.62 -11.91
N VAL A 257 -31.39 2.51 -11.00
CA VAL A 257 -30.55 2.97 -9.87
C VAL A 257 -31.14 2.36 -8.59
N ARG A 258 -30.33 1.59 -7.87
CA ARG A 258 -30.77 0.95 -6.63
C ARG A 258 -29.84 1.31 -5.48
N VAL A 259 -30.42 1.53 -4.32
CA VAL A 259 -29.70 1.70 -3.06
C VAL A 259 -30.08 0.59 -2.11
N ALA A 260 -29.08 -0.04 -1.53
CA ALA A 260 -29.24 -1.01 -0.46
C ALA A 260 -28.33 -0.65 0.71
N ALA A 261 -28.81 -0.81 1.92
CA ALA A 261 -28.05 -0.53 3.12
C ALA A 261 -28.24 -1.64 4.16
N ASN A 262 -27.20 -1.94 4.90
CA ASN A 262 -27.24 -2.75 6.10
C ASN A 262 -26.48 -2.06 7.23
N ARG A 263 -26.33 -2.73 8.39
CA ARG A 263 -25.64 -2.14 9.55
C ARG A 263 -24.14 -1.83 9.35
N LYS A 264 -23.51 -2.34 8.29
CA LYS A 264 -22.05 -2.26 8.08
C LYS A 264 -21.67 -1.53 6.81
N ALA A 265 -22.53 -1.54 5.79
CA ALA A 265 -22.22 -1.02 4.48
C ALA A 265 -23.46 -0.50 3.78
N VAL A 266 -23.25 0.42 2.83
CA VAL A 266 -24.22 0.88 1.86
C VAL A 266 -23.74 0.49 0.46
N ALA A 267 -24.66 0.19 -0.45
CA ALA A 267 -24.37 -0.14 -1.83
C ALA A 267 -25.24 0.69 -2.77
N ILE A 268 -24.63 1.25 -3.80
CA ILE A 268 -25.28 1.94 -4.90
C ILE A 268 -25.07 1.09 -6.16
N SER A 269 -26.13 0.78 -6.88
CA SER A 269 -26.06 0.05 -8.13
C SER A 269 -26.71 0.85 -9.24
N VAL A 270 -25.98 1.03 -10.34
CA VAL A 270 -26.49 1.58 -11.61
C VAL A 270 -26.42 0.46 -12.63
N ARG A 271 -27.57 0.03 -13.15
CA ARG A 271 -27.67 -1.05 -14.11
C ARG A 271 -28.32 -0.57 -15.40
N ASP A 272 -27.63 -0.69 -16.49
CA ASP A 272 -28.18 -0.56 -17.84
C ASP A 272 -28.48 -1.95 -18.44
N TYR A 273 -29.27 -1.96 -19.50
CA TYR A 273 -29.60 -3.14 -20.27
C TYR A 273 -29.16 -2.98 -21.73
N GLY A 274 -28.10 -2.18 -21.95
CA GLY A 274 -27.59 -1.84 -23.25
C GLY A 274 -26.80 -2.94 -23.94
N VAL A 275 -25.77 -2.55 -24.70
CA VAL A 275 -24.95 -3.48 -25.51
C VAL A 275 -24.07 -4.42 -24.68
N GLY A 276 -23.87 -4.15 -23.40
CA GLY A 276 -22.96 -4.90 -22.53
C GLY A 276 -21.49 -4.63 -22.83
N ILE A 277 -20.62 -5.36 -22.12
CA ILE A 277 -19.17 -5.28 -22.25
C ILE A 277 -18.64 -6.70 -22.41
N ASP A 278 -17.74 -6.90 -23.38
CA ASP A 278 -17.04 -8.17 -23.57
C ASP A 278 -16.22 -8.54 -22.33
N GLU A 279 -16.20 -9.81 -21.96
CA GLU A 279 -15.61 -10.28 -20.71
C GLU A 279 -14.10 -9.95 -20.59
N ASP A 280 -13.38 -10.01 -21.71
CA ASP A 280 -11.96 -9.65 -21.82
C ASP A 280 -11.71 -8.14 -21.59
N LYS A 281 -12.72 -7.30 -21.79
CA LYS A 281 -12.63 -5.84 -21.66
C LYS A 281 -13.02 -5.33 -20.25
N VAL A 282 -13.74 -6.13 -19.46
CA VAL A 282 -14.22 -5.73 -18.13
C VAL A 282 -13.08 -5.32 -17.21
N ALA A 283 -11.93 -5.98 -17.27
CA ALA A 283 -10.77 -5.66 -16.44
C ALA A 283 -10.20 -4.25 -16.70
N HIS A 284 -10.48 -3.68 -17.88
CA HIS A 284 -9.92 -2.41 -18.33
C HIS A 284 -10.87 -1.23 -18.28
N VAL A 285 -12.16 -1.43 -17.92
CA VAL A 285 -13.16 -0.35 -17.95
C VAL A 285 -12.88 0.80 -17.00
N PHE A 286 -12.07 0.58 -15.96
CA PHE A 286 -11.62 1.59 -15.02
C PHE A 286 -10.24 2.19 -15.36
N ASP A 287 -9.59 1.71 -16.43
CA ASP A 287 -8.32 2.27 -16.89
C ASP A 287 -8.53 3.68 -17.45
N ARG A 288 -7.58 4.57 -17.18
CA ARG A 288 -7.64 5.97 -17.63
C ARG A 288 -7.58 6.03 -19.15
N PHE A 289 -8.44 6.86 -19.75
CA PHE A 289 -8.55 7.05 -21.21
C PHE A 289 -8.96 5.78 -21.98
N TRP A 290 -9.29 4.70 -21.28
CA TRP A 290 -9.71 3.47 -21.92
C TRP A 290 -11.11 3.61 -22.55
N ARG A 291 -11.30 2.99 -23.70
CA ARG A 291 -12.56 2.98 -24.46
C ARG A 291 -12.68 1.68 -25.26
N SER A 292 -13.86 1.10 -25.25
CA SER A 292 -14.15 -0.15 -25.97
C SER A 292 -14.11 0.02 -27.50
N ASP A 293 -14.45 1.21 -28.03
CA ASP A 293 -14.42 1.53 -29.47
C ASP A 293 -13.95 2.99 -29.71
N PRO A 294 -12.72 3.18 -30.22
CA PRO A 294 -12.19 4.51 -30.56
C PRO A 294 -12.95 5.23 -31.66
N SER A 295 -13.69 4.53 -32.52
CA SER A 295 -14.37 5.11 -33.69
C SER A 295 -15.66 5.86 -33.32
N ARG A 296 -16.36 5.44 -32.27
CA ARG A 296 -17.55 6.11 -31.71
C ARG A 296 -17.22 7.44 -30.99
N SER A 297 -15.93 7.74 -30.79
CA SER A 297 -15.46 8.93 -30.05
C SER A 297 -15.93 10.26 -30.62
N ARG A 298 -16.21 10.35 -31.91
CA ARG A 298 -16.60 11.59 -32.58
C ARG A 298 -18.04 12.02 -32.29
N VAL A 299 -18.89 11.09 -31.90
CA VAL A 299 -20.34 11.33 -31.75
C VAL A 299 -20.74 11.47 -30.26
N THR A 300 -20.22 10.64 -29.36
CA THR A 300 -20.65 10.60 -27.96
C THR A 300 -19.76 11.39 -26.99
N GLY A 301 -18.56 11.78 -27.40
CA GLY A 301 -17.74 12.80 -26.71
C GLY A 301 -17.14 12.42 -25.33
N GLY A 302 -17.22 11.18 -24.87
CA GLY A 302 -16.70 10.77 -23.56
C GLY A 302 -15.17 10.86 -23.49
N THR A 303 -14.61 11.30 -22.35
CA THR A 303 -13.16 11.47 -22.10
C THR A 303 -12.43 10.15 -21.83
N GLY A 304 -13.14 9.08 -21.46
CA GLY A 304 -12.58 7.84 -20.94
C GLY A 304 -12.02 7.97 -19.51
N LEU A 305 -12.36 9.06 -18.81
CA LEU A 305 -11.92 9.30 -17.42
C LEU A 305 -13.03 9.08 -16.39
N GLY A 306 -14.30 9.13 -16.80
CA GLY A 306 -15.45 9.11 -15.88
C GLY A 306 -15.49 7.89 -14.96
N LEU A 307 -15.27 6.68 -15.48
CA LEU A 307 -15.25 5.46 -14.67
C LEU A 307 -14.01 5.38 -13.77
N ALA A 308 -12.86 5.82 -14.25
CA ALA A 308 -11.63 5.91 -13.44
C ALA A 308 -11.81 6.89 -12.26
N ILE A 309 -12.49 8.03 -12.48
CA ILE A 309 -12.82 8.99 -11.41
C ILE A 309 -13.82 8.40 -10.43
N ALA A 310 -14.86 7.73 -10.92
CA ALA A 310 -15.85 7.08 -10.07
C ALA A 310 -15.19 6.03 -9.15
N MET A 311 -14.30 5.20 -9.68
CA MET A 311 -13.51 4.25 -8.92
C MET A 311 -12.61 4.93 -7.88
N THR A 312 -11.92 6.00 -8.28
CA THR A 312 -11.05 6.79 -7.39
C THR A 312 -11.83 7.38 -6.21
N ASP A 313 -13.00 8.00 -6.49
CA ASP A 313 -13.85 8.56 -5.45
C ASP A 313 -14.47 7.48 -4.52
N ALA A 314 -14.80 6.31 -5.06
CA ALA A 314 -15.26 5.17 -4.26
C ALA A 314 -14.16 4.66 -3.33
N LEU A 315 -12.94 4.47 -3.82
CA LEU A 315 -11.78 4.06 -3.03
C LEU A 315 -11.45 5.06 -1.91
N LEU A 316 -11.58 6.37 -2.16
CA LEU A 316 -11.42 7.39 -1.10
C LEU A 316 -12.45 7.20 0.03
N HIS A 317 -13.67 6.80 -0.29
CA HIS A 317 -14.71 6.47 0.71
C HIS A 317 -14.55 5.07 1.32
N HIS A 318 -13.41 4.40 1.11
CA HIS A 318 -13.17 3.00 1.49
C HIS A 318 -14.17 2.01 0.86
N GLY A 319 -14.73 2.38 -0.31
CA GLY A 319 -15.56 1.52 -1.14
C GLY A 319 -14.75 0.57 -2.03
N THR A 320 -15.45 -0.32 -2.70
CA THR A 320 -14.87 -1.28 -3.66
C THR A 320 -15.52 -1.13 -5.02
#